data_4a16ff78df1d003cc41cef0ce6b1d6a2
#
_entry.id   4a16ff78df1d003cc41cef0ce6b1d6a2
#
_cell.length_a   1.000
_cell.length_b   1.000
_cell.length_c   1.000
_cell.angle_alpha   90.00
_cell.angle_beta   90.00
_cell.angle_gamma   90.00
#
_symmetry.space_group_name_H-M   'P 1'
#
loop_
_entity.id
_entity.type
_entity.pdbx_description
1 polymer ?
#
loop_
_entity_poly.entity_id
_entity_poly.type
_entity_poly.pdbx_seq_one_letter_code
_entity_poly.pdbx_strand_id
1 'polypeptide(L)'
;MNATIKQWQDLLGIVKIALECIAIAGGGVWALFVFGSLRQIARARAEIAKTDAERRKTEAEIERLTEQARIGAVIGIELTASSVNIPGDSTKYLSIEAKVTNSGARHAQVDYPAEPMIVFEAKADADGSLRYRQVAGAYVPRGTQPWLPSARLLVRAGGYECLTFFVRVPSPGLYLVVLSFPISEQEQKIAKQFGFESKGRWSAKRYVTVPA
;
A
#
# COMPACT_ATOMS: atom_id res chain seq x y z
N MET A 1 -1.40 -4.06 -95.44
CA MET A 1 -2.39 -4.55 -94.43
C MET A 1 -1.76 -5.34 -93.27
N ASN A 2 -0.55 -5.91 -93.39
CA ASN A 2 0.07 -6.72 -92.31
C ASN A 2 0.77 -5.92 -91.22
N ALA A 3 1.14 -4.68 -91.43
CA ALA A 3 1.84 -3.85 -90.43
C ALA A 3 0.91 -3.39 -89.33
N THR A 4 -0.33 -3.09 -89.59
CA THR A 4 -1.34 -2.63 -88.66
C THR A 4 -1.75 -3.72 -87.65
N ILE A 5 -1.84 -4.95 -88.06
CA ILE A 5 -2.20 -6.10 -87.20
C ILE A 5 -1.09 -6.36 -86.20
N LYS A 6 0.15 -6.27 -86.59
CA LYS A 6 1.30 -6.46 -85.70
C LYS A 6 1.40 -5.38 -84.60
N GLN A 7 1.11 -4.13 -85.01
CA GLN A 7 1.05 -3.02 -84.00
C GLN A 7 -0.06 -3.22 -82.97
N TRP A 8 -1.21 -3.72 -83.35
CA TRP A 8 -2.30 -4.04 -82.38
C TRP A 8 -1.98 -5.21 -81.48
N GLN A 9 -1.25 -6.22 -81.98
CA GLN A 9 -0.79 -7.33 -81.11
C GLN A 9 0.29 -6.86 -80.06
N ASP A 10 1.21 -6.00 -80.46
CA ASP A 10 2.20 -5.47 -79.55
C ASP A 10 1.56 -4.56 -78.51
N LEU A 11 0.56 -3.76 -78.84
CA LEU A 11 -0.19 -2.91 -77.94
C LEU A 11 -1.01 -3.69 -76.96
N LEU A 12 -1.67 -4.79 -77.36
CA LEU A 12 -2.38 -5.72 -76.50
C LEU A 12 -1.41 -6.41 -75.50
N GLY A 13 -0.19 -6.73 -75.92
CA GLY A 13 0.86 -7.29 -75.10
C GLY A 13 1.27 -6.34 -73.98
N ILE A 14 1.47 -5.06 -74.31
CA ILE A 14 1.83 -4.02 -73.33
C ILE A 14 0.70 -3.82 -72.32
N VAL A 15 -0.55 -3.74 -72.77
CA VAL A 15 -1.72 -3.57 -71.89
C VAL A 15 -1.86 -4.75 -70.94
N LYS A 16 -1.66 -6.01 -71.42
CA LYS A 16 -1.67 -7.17 -70.59
C LYS A 16 -0.62 -7.13 -69.45
N ILE A 17 0.62 -6.82 -69.82
CA ILE A 17 1.72 -6.67 -68.85
C ILE A 17 1.41 -5.57 -67.81
N ALA A 18 0.89 -4.44 -68.22
CA ALA A 18 0.50 -3.35 -67.36
C ALA A 18 -0.58 -3.76 -66.35
N LEU A 19 -1.62 -4.50 -66.80
CA LEU A 19 -2.67 -5.03 -65.93
C LEU A 19 -2.13 -6.06 -64.93
N GLU A 20 -1.23 -6.93 -65.35
CA GLU A 20 -0.56 -7.88 -64.44
C GLU A 20 0.26 -7.17 -63.38
N CYS A 21 1.01 -6.14 -63.73
CA CYS A 21 1.75 -5.33 -62.75
C CYS A 21 0.85 -4.62 -61.77
N ILE A 22 -0.28 -4.05 -62.19
CA ILE A 22 -1.28 -3.39 -61.33
C ILE A 22 -1.90 -4.42 -60.37
N ALA A 23 -2.25 -5.63 -60.88
CA ALA A 23 -2.81 -6.68 -60.04
C ALA A 23 -1.85 -7.16 -58.96
N ILE A 24 -0.57 -7.32 -59.29
CA ILE A 24 0.49 -7.69 -58.31
C ILE A 24 0.70 -6.58 -57.27
N ALA A 25 0.81 -5.32 -57.70
CA ALA A 25 0.98 -4.19 -56.81
C ALA A 25 -0.24 -4.02 -55.86
N GLY A 26 -1.47 -4.07 -56.42
CA GLY A 26 -2.69 -3.97 -55.62
C GLY A 26 -2.86 -5.13 -54.63
N GLY A 27 -2.56 -6.36 -55.06
CA GLY A 27 -2.56 -7.54 -54.18
C GLY A 27 -1.53 -7.43 -53.05
N GLY A 28 -0.35 -6.91 -53.36
CA GLY A 28 0.71 -6.71 -52.35
C GLY A 28 0.30 -5.68 -51.30
N VAL A 29 -0.23 -4.51 -51.72
CA VAL A 29 -0.73 -3.47 -50.78
C VAL A 29 -1.87 -4.00 -49.95
N TRP A 30 -2.82 -4.70 -50.52
CA TRP A 30 -3.94 -5.30 -49.81
C TRP A 30 -3.50 -6.34 -48.78
N ALA A 31 -2.53 -7.19 -49.13
CA ALA A 31 -1.96 -8.16 -48.20
C ALA A 31 -1.28 -7.48 -47.01
N LEU A 32 -0.50 -6.43 -47.23
CA LEU A 32 0.14 -5.64 -46.14
C LEU A 32 -0.90 -5.00 -45.21
N PHE A 33 -1.99 -4.47 -45.75
CA PHE A 33 -3.10 -3.90 -44.99
C PHE A 33 -3.78 -4.95 -44.13
N VAL A 34 -4.09 -6.11 -44.65
CA VAL A 34 -4.73 -7.23 -43.94
C VAL A 34 -3.79 -7.74 -42.81
N PHE A 35 -2.50 -7.92 -43.10
CA PHE A 35 -1.52 -8.33 -42.10
C PHE A 35 -1.35 -7.28 -40.97
N GLY A 36 -1.35 -6.00 -41.32
CA GLY A 36 -1.33 -4.90 -40.36
C GLY A 36 -2.53 -4.94 -39.40
N SER A 37 -3.72 -5.09 -39.97
CA SER A 37 -4.98 -5.19 -39.20
C SER A 37 -5.02 -6.41 -38.28
N LEU A 38 -4.60 -7.57 -38.77
CA LEU A 38 -4.55 -8.81 -37.98
C LEU A 38 -3.56 -8.68 -36.79
N ARG A 39 -2.41 -8.03 -36.99
CA ARG A 39 -1.45 -7.76 -35.90
C ARG A 39 -2.04 -6.81 -34.86
N GLN A 40 -2.77 -5.78 -35.27
CA GLN A 40 -3.42 -4.84 -34.30
C GLN A 40 -4.50 -5.59 -33.51
N ILE A 41 -5.34 -6.42 -34.15
CA ILE A 41 -6.34 -7.22 -33.43
C ILE A 41 -5.69 -8.21 -32.47
N ALA A 42 -4.58 -8.84 -32.85
CA ALA A 42 -3.87 -9.76 -31.99
C ALA A 42 -3.28 -9.04 -30.75
N ARG A 43 -2.70 -7.83 -30.94
CA ARG A 43 -2.21 -7.00 -29.84
C ARG A 43 -3.33 -6.57 -28.90
N ALA A 44 -4.45 -6.05 -29.45
CA ALA A 44 -5.61 -5.67 -28.66
C ALA A 44 -6.17 -6.83 -27.84
N ARG A 45 -6.24 -8.03 -28.42
CA ARG A 45 -6.67 -9.24 -27.69
C ARG A 45 -5.70 -9.61 -26.58
N ALA A 46 -4.39 -9.50 -26.81
CA ALA A 46 -3.38 -9.78 -25.79
C ALA A 46 -3.44 -8.76 -24.62
N GLU A 47 -3.67 -7.48 -24.92
CA GLU A 47 -3.85 -6.44 -23.90
C GLU A 47 -5.13 -6.67 -23.08
N ILE A 48 -6.25 -7.00 -23.71
CA ILE A 48 -7.49 -7.34 -23.01
C ILE A 48 -7.26 -8.55 -22.11
N ALA A 49 -6.64 -9.61 -22.62
CA ALA A 49 -6.36 -10.81 -21.83
C ALA A 49 -5.45 -10.52 -20.62
N LYS A 50 -4.46 -9.62 -20.78
CA LYS A 50 -3.59 -9.18 -19.69
C LYS A 50 -4.38 -8.39 -18.64
N THR A 51 -5.20 -7.44 -19.07
CA THR A 51 -6.05 -6.63 -18.17
C THR A 51 -7.05 -7.50 -17.42
N ASP A 52 -7.67 -8.47 -18.08
CA ASP A 52 -8.60 -9.42 -17.45
C ASP A 52 -7.87 -10.31 -16.42
N ALA A 53 -6.64 -10.72 -16.70
CA ALA A 53 -5.83 -11.50 -15.77
C ALA A 53 -5.42 -10.68 -14.54
N GLU A 54 -5.06 -9.40 -14.72
CA GLU A 54 -4.76 -8.47 -13.63
C GLU A 54 -6.01 -8.20 -12.78
N ARG A 55 -7.15 -7.98 -13.42
CA ARG A 55 -8.43 -7.79 -12.73
C ARG A 55 -8.81 -9.00 -11.88
N ARG A 56 -8.71 -10.22 -12.42
CA ARG A 56 -8.97 -11.45 -11.65
C ARG A 56 -8.03 -11.61 -10.45
N LYS A 57 -6.76 -11.25 -10.60
CA LYS A 57 -5.80 -11.26 -9.48
C LYS A 57 -6.23 -10.28 -8.39
N THR A 58 -6.61 -9.07 -8.77
CA THR A 58 -7.05 -8.04 -7.83
C THR A 58 -8.36 -8.45 -7.13
N GLU A 59 -9.31 -8.99 -7.87
CA GLU A 59 -10.58 -9.51 -7.31
C GLU A 59 -10.32 -10.64 -6.30
N ALA A 60 -9.46 -11.60 -6.64
CA ALA A 60 -9.09 -12.70 -5.73
C ALA A 60 -8.34 -12.20 -4.48
N GLU A 61 -7.50 -11.17 -4.61
CA GLU A 61 -6.82 -10.54 -3.48
C GLU A 61 -7.80 -9.80 -2.56
N ILE A 62 -8.75 -9.07 -3.12
CA ILE A 62 -9.83 -8.40 -2.37
C ILE A 62 -10.68 -9.44 -1.63
N GLU A 63 -11.09 -10.52 -2.30
CA GLU A 63 -11.86 -11.59 -1.69
C GLU A 63 -11.09 -12.24 -0.53
N ARG A 64 -9.81 -12.53 -0.73
CA ARG A 64 -8.92 -13.06 0.31
C ARG A 64 -8.80 -12.10 1.49
N LEU A 65 -8.59 -10.80 1.25
CA LEU A 65 -8.49 -9.80 2.32
C LEU A 65 -9.83 -9.65 3.08
N THR A 66 -10.95 -9.71 2.36
CA THR A 66 -12.30 -9.65 2.95
C THR A 66 -12.57 -10.87 3.83
N GLU A 67 -12.22 -12.06 3.36
CA GLU A 67 -12.35 -13.29 4.15
C GLU A 67 -11.41 -13.27 5.38
N GLN A 68 -10.20 -12.75 5.21
CA GLN A 68 -9.26 -12.55 6.31
C GLN A 68 -9.83 -11.60 7.39
N ALA A 69 -10.40 -10.48 6.97
CA ALA A 69 -11.05 -9.52 7.87
C ALA A 69 -12.27 -10.14 8.57
N ARG A 70 -12.97 -11.05 7.90
CA ARG A 70 -14.14 -11.74 8.43
C ARG A 70 -13.79 -12.81 9.48
N ILE A 71 -12.65 -13.48 9.35
CA ILE A 71 -12.25 -14.59 10.23
C ILE A 71 -11.37 -14.10 11.37
N GLY A 72 -10.55 -13.06 11.15
CA GLY A 72 -9.53 -12.56 12.07
C GLY A 72 -9.87 -11.27 12.79
N ALA A 73 -8.98 -10.88 13.69
CA ALA A 73 -8.90 -9.53 14.22
C ALA A 73 -8.01 -8.68 13.31
N VAL A 74 -8.49 -7.52 12.90
CA VAL A 74 -7.73 -6.58 12.07
C VAL A 74 -7.50 -5.31 12.88
N ILE A 75 -6.29 -5.15 13.40
CA ILE A 75 -5.93 -4.03 14.25
C ILE A 75 -5.30 -2.91 13.42
N GLY A 76 -5.95 -1.74 13.47
CA GLY A 76 -5.40 -0.47 13.01
C GLY A 76 -4.98 0.39 14.20
N ILE A 77 -3.91 1.14 14.06
CA ILE A 77 -3.44 2.08 15.09
C ILE A 77 -3.26 3.44 14.43
N GLU A 78 -4.00 4.42 14.94
CA GLU A 78 -3.87 5.81 14.56
C GLU A 78 -3.26 6.60 15.72
N LEU A 79 -2.19 7.37 15.44
CA LEU A 79 -1.51 8.19 16.43
C LEU A 79 -1.76 9.66 16.17
N THR A 80 -2.21 10.36 17.21
CA THR A 80 -2.24 11.83 17.26
C THR A 80 -1.31 12.28 18.36
N ALA A 81 -0.45 13.26 18.07
CA ALA A 81 0.46 13.79 19.04
C ALA A 81 0.50 15.31 18.97
N SER A 82 0.47 15.96 20.13
CA SER A 82 0.52 17.42 20.27
C SER A 82 1.45 17.82 21.42
N SER A 83 2.04 19.00 21.32
CA SER A 83 2.78 19.58 22.45
C SER A 83 1.84 20.21 23.47
N VAL A 84 2.11 19.99 24.73
CA VAL A 84 1.33 20.55 25.83
C VAL A 84 2.28 21.32 26.77
N ASN A 85 1.91 22.56 27.08
CA ASN A 85 2.59 23.37 28.08
C ASN A 85 1.74 23.35 29.35
N ILE A 86 2.36 23.01 30.47
CA ILE A 86 1.71 23.09 31.79
C ILE A 86 2.03 24.46 32.40
N PRO A 87 1.02 25.27 32.75
CA PRO A 87 1.26 26.59 33.35
C PRO A 87 2.11 26.46 34.59
N GLY A 88 3.17 27.26 34.68
CA GLY A 88 4.11 27.25 35.81
C GLY A 88 5.24 26.21 35.73
N ASP A 89 5.22 25.36 34.69
CA ASP A 89 6.31 24.40 34.41
C ASP A 89 7.03 24.79 33.12
N SER A 90 8.33 25.00 33.18
CA SER A 90 9.17 25.26 32.01
C SER A 90 9.40 24.01 31.17
N THR A 91 8.95 22.86 31.64
CA THR A 91 9.10 21.57 30.97
C THR A 91 8.10 21.43 29.84
N LYS A 92 8.57 20.94 28.70
CA LYS A 92 7.72 20.61 27.54
C LYS A 92 7.21 19.18 27.66
N TYR A 93 5.95 18.99 27.30
CA TYR A 93 5.31 17.68 27.30
C TYR A 93 4.69 17.38 25.93
N LEU A 94 4.68 16.11 25.55
CA LEU A 94 3.88 15.58 24.47
C LEU A 94 2.68 14.86 25.03
N SER A 95 1.50 15.24 24.58
CA SER A 95 0.27 14.46 24.72
C SER A 95 0.11 13.61 23.46
N ILE A 96 0.06 12.31 23.63
CA ILE A 96 -0.03 11.35 22.54
C ILE A 96 -1.27 10.53 22.76
N GLU A 97 -2.16 10.57 21.79
CA GLU A 97 -3.37 9.76 21.75
C GLU A 97 -3.23 8.67 20.70
N ALA A 98 -3.44 7.42 21.12
CA ALA A 98 -3.43 6.27 20.24
C ALA A 98 -4.82 5.66 20.18
N LYS A 99 -5.46 5.74 19.02
CA LYS A 99 -6.72 5.07 18.74
C LYS A 99 -6.42 3.71 18.12
N VAL A 100 -6.70 2.65 18.88
CA VAL A 100 -6.53 1.26 18.44
C VAL A 100 -7.90 0.76 18.00
N THR A 101 -8.07 0.50 16.72
CA THR A 101 -9.32 0.04 16.10
C THR A 101 -9.21 -1.43 15.72
N ASN A 102 -10.32 -2.16 15.83
CA ASN A 102 -10.43 -3.53 15.34
C ASN A 102 -11.55 -3.60 14.32
N SER A 103 -11.20 -3.61 13.04
CA SER A 103 -12.15 -3.76 11.93
C SER A 103 -12.46 -5.21 11.58
N GLY A 104 -11.86 -6.18 12.30
CA GLY A 104 -12.13 -7.60 12.12
C GLY A 104 -13.41 -8.06 12.83
N ALA A 105 -13.83 -9.28 12.54
CA ALA A 105 -15.04 -9.88 13.09
C ALA A 105 -14.83 -10.55 14.47
N ARG A 106 -13.58 -10.69 14.91
CA ARG A 106 -13.24 -11.26 16.22
C ARG A 106 -12.69 -10.21 17.17
N HIS A 107 -12.92 -10.38 18.46
CA HIS A 107 -12.24 -9.59 19.48
C HIS A 107 -10.73 -9.81 19.40
N ALA A 108 -9.96 -8.74 19.47
CA ALA A 108 -8.51 -8.79 19.52
C ALA A 108 -8.03 -8.64 20.96
N GLN A 109 -7.14 -9.52 21.37
CA GLN A 109 -6.39 -9.34 22.60
C GLN A 109 -4.98 -8.86 22.25
N VAL A 110 -4.69 -7.63 22.63
CA VAL A 110 -3.40 -6.99 22.40
C VAL A 110 -2.60 -7.05 23.69
N ASP A 111 -1.46 -7.72 23.68
CA ASP A 111 -0.57 -7.74 24.81
C ASP A 111 0.12 -6.38 24.97
N TYR A 112 0.05 -5.83 26.18
CA TYR A 112 0.59 -4.53 26.50
C TYR A 112 1.99 -4.70 27.09
N PRO A 113 3.06 -4.37 26.37
CA PRO A 113 4.42 -4.51 26.90
C PRO A 113 4.70 -3.46 27.97
N ALA A 114 5.72 -3.68 28.75
CA ALA A 114 6.17 -2.70 29.76
C ALA A 114 6.50 -1.34 29.12
N GLU A 115 6.99 -1.35 27.89
CA GLU A 115 7.31 -0.16 27.10
C GLU A 115 6.59 -0.20 25.74
N PRO A 116 5.29 0.13 25.69
CA PRO A 116 4.52 0.10 24.43
C PRO A 116 4.92 1.22 23.50
N MET A 117 5.44 2.31 24.02
CA MET A 117 5.75 3.52 23.28
C MET A 117 7.19 3.96 23.52
N ILE A 118 7.85 4.38 22.46
CA ILE A 118 9.20 4.95 22.48
C ILE A 118 9.15 6.29 21.76
N VAL A 119 9.78 7.29 22.34
CA VAL A 119 9.92 8.63 21.75
C VAL A 119 11.38 8.90 21.45
N PHE A 120 11.66 9.28 20.21
CA PHE A 120 12.98 9.65 19.75
C PHE A 120 13.01 11.14 19.40
N GLU A 121 14.03 11.84 19.84
CA GLU A 121 14.39 13.15 19.30
C GLU A 121 15.06 12.95 17.94
N ALA A 122 14.56 13.62 16.92
CA ALA A 122 15.12 13.56 15.55
C ALA A 122 15.92 14.84 15.27
N LYS A 123 17.21 14.70 15.04
CA LYS A 123 18.10 15.82 14.67
C LYS A 123 18.63 15.61 13.28
N ALA A 124 18.59 16.67 12.46
CA ALA A 124 19.23 16.65 11.15
C ALA A 124 20.75 16.79 11.33
N ASP A 125 21.49 15.90 10.70
CA ASP A 125 22.94 15.99 10.57
C ASP A 125 23.30 16.92 9.39
N ALA A 126 24.56 17.31 9.29
CA ALA A 126 25.06 18.19 8.25
C ALA A 126 24.89 17.65 6.81
N ASP A 127 24.78 16.34 6.66
CA ASP A 127 24.53 15.64 5.38
C ASP A 127 23.04 15.53 5.03
N GLY A 128 22.13 16.07 5.88
CA GLY A 128 20.68 15.97 5.69
C GLY A 128 20.06 14.68 6.20
N SER A 129 20.83 13.74 6.73
CA SER A 129 20.31 12.55 7.38
C SER A 129 19.67 12.87 8.73
N LEU A 130 18.71 12.05 9.18
CA LEU A 130 18.11 12.19 10.50
C LEU A 130 18.75 11.20 11.47
N ARG A 131 19.33 11.74 12.53
CA ARG A 131 19.81 10.96 13.68
C ARG A 131 18.73 10.91 14.76
N TYR A 132 18.49 9.72 15.28
CA TYR A 132 17.48 9.48 16.30
C TYR A 132 18.13 9.17 17.64
N ARG A 133 17.72 9.92 18.68
CA ARG A 133 18.12 9.67 20.07
C ARG A 133 16.88 9.36 20.90
N GLN A 134 16.81 8.21 21.54
CA GLN A 134 15.73 7.88 22.46
C GLN A 134 15.74 8.87 23.65
N VAL A 135 14.59 9.46 23.91
CA VAL A 135 14.45 10.52 24.91
C VAL A 135 13.70 10.04 26.13
N ALA A 136 12.69 9.20 25.95
CA ALA A 136 11.90 8.67 27.04
C ALA A 136 11.50 7.23 26.75
N GLY A 137 11.54 6.41 27.78
CA GLY A 137 10.87 5.12 27.84
C GLY A 137 9.43 5.30 28.30
N ALA A 138 8.71 4.23 28.26
CA ALA A 138 7.27 4.12 28.44
C ALA A 138 6.68 4.94 29.55
N TYR A 139 5.53 5.48 29.23
CA TYR A 139 4.62 6.02 30.23
C TYR A 139 3.37 5.16 30.33
N VAL A 140 2.93 4.93 31.55
CA VAL A 140 1.65 4.27 31.85
C VAL A 140 0.53 5.20 31.41
N PRO A 141 -0.45 4.73 30.62
CA PRO A 141 -1.58 5.55 30.25
C PRO A 141 -2.35 5.99 31.49
N ARG A 142 -2.54 7.31 31.65
CA ARG A 142 -3.52 7.82 32.59
C ARG A 142 -4.90 7.68 31.96
N GLY A 143 -5.76 6.91 32.61
CA GLY A 143 -7.17 6.77 32.19
C GLY A 143 -7.66 5.33 32.05
N THR A 144 -6.79 4.39 31.82
CA THR A 144 -7.10 2.98 32.07
C THR A 144 -6.95 2.71 33.56
N GLN A 145 -7.89 2.01 34.13
CA GLN A 145 -7.97 1.70 35.55
C GLN A 145 -6.60 1.29 36.12
N PRO A 146 -6.09 1.99 37.16
CA PRO A 146 -4.72 1.84 37.64
C PRO A 146 -4.40 0.48 38.30
N TRP A 147 -5.28 -0.48 38.21
CA TRP A 147 -5.27 -1.79 38.88
C TRP A 147 -5.38 -2.98 37.93
N LEU A 148 -5.23 -2.79 36.63
CA LEU A 148 -5.11 -3.93 35.74
C LEU A 148 -3.62 -4.34 35.66
N PRO A 149 -3.17 -5.31 36.52
CA PRO A 149 -1.80 -5.81 36.46
C PRO A 149 -1.56 -6.70 35.24
N SER A 150 -2.61 -7.06 34.51
CA SER A 150 -2.48 -7.80 33.26
C SER A 150 -2.53 -6.83 32.11
N ALA A 151 -1.40 -6.54 31.61
CA ALA A 151 -1.03 -5.81 30.44
C ALA A 151 -1.73 -6.29 29.13
N ARG A 152 -3.06 -6.34 29.14
CA ARG A 152 -3.84 -6.78 27.98
C ARG A 152 -4.94 -5.81 27.66
N LEU A 153 -4.94 -5.34 26.42
CA LEU A 153 -5.98 -4.51 25.85
C LEU A 153 -6.93 -5.40 25.04
N LEU A 154 -8.21 -5.40 25.39
CA LEU A 154 -9.25 -6.11 24.65
C LEU A 154 -9.95 -5.13 23.73
N VAL A 155 -9.71 -5.23 22.42
CA VAL A 155 -10.40 -4.43 21.41
C VAL A 155 -11.51 -5.27 20.78
N ARG A 156 -12.76 -4.88 21.02
CA ARG A 156 -13.94 -5.61 20.52
C ARG A 156 -13.99 -5.56 18.99
N ALA A 157 -14.61 -6.58 18.39
CA ALA A 157 -14.89 -6.59 16.96
C ALA A 157 -15.69 -5.34 16.56
N GLY A 158 -15.26 -4.63 15.52
CA GLY A 158 -15.86 -3.37 15.07
C GLY A 158 -15.69 -2.20 16.05
N GLY A 159 -14.96 -2.38 17.16
CA GLY A 159 -14.77 -1.37 18.18
C GLY A 159 -13.40 -0.69 18.14
N TYR A 160 -13.20 0.21 19.07
CA TYR A 160 -11.91 0.90 19.28
C TYR A 160 -11.65 1.16 20.76
N GLU A 161 -10.39 1.36 21.08
CA GLU A 161 -9.91 1.81 22.39
C GLU A 161 -8.96 2.99 22.19
N CYS A 162 -9.05 3.98 23.09
CA CYS A 162 -8.18 5.16 23.08
C CYS A 162 -7.22 5.08 24.26
N LEU A 163 -5.93 5.22 23.96
CA LEU A 163 -4.85 5.26 24.94
C LEU A 163 -4.23 6.64 24.91
N THR A 164 -4.10 7.29 26.06
CA THR A 164 -3.45 8.60 26.18
C THR A 164 -2.17 8.49 26.96
N PHE A 165 -1.10 9.03 26.40
CA PHE A 165 0.23 9.04 26.99
C PHE A 165 0.71 10.47 27.15
N PHE A 166 1.42 10.74 28.25
CA PHE A 166 2.13 11.99 28.45
C PHE A 166 3.62 11.72 28.58
N VAL A 167 4.40 12.41 27.77
CA VAL A 167 5.85 12.23 27.72
C VAL A 167 6.53 13.56 27.93
N ARG A 168 7.43 13.61 28.90
CA ARG A 168 8.31 14.74 29.09
C ARG A 168 9.38 14.75 28.00
N VAL A 169 9.59 15.91 27.36
CA VAL A 169 10.64 16.10 26.36
C VAL A 169 11.63 17.17 26.78
N PRO A 170 12.93 16.98 26.52
CA PRO A 170 13.97 17.84 27.08
C PRO A 170 14.06 19.21 26.41
N SER A 171 13.65 19.33 25.14
CA SER A 171 13.86 20.55 24.36
C SER A 171 12.78 20.70 23.28
N PRO A 172 12.57 21.91 22.75
CA PRO A 172 11.87 22.10 21.47
C PRO A 172 12.57 21.35 20.34
N GLY A 173 11.81 20.84 19.37
CA GLY A 173 12.39 20.11 18.24
C GLY A 173 11.44 19.15 17.60
N LEU A 174 11.97 18.31 16.68
CA LEU A 174 11.24 17.26 15.99
C LEU A 174 11.38 15.95 16.77
N TYR A 175 10.26 15.29 16.99
CA TYR A 175 10.19 14.00 17.69
C TYR A 175 9.51 12.96 16.85
N LEU A 176 10.02 11.73 16.89
CA LEU A 176 9.38 10.54 16.33
C LEU A 176 8.79 9.71 17.47
N VAL A 177 7.48 9.56 17.47
CA VAL A 177 6.74 8.69 18.37
C VAL A 177 6.53 7.34 17.66
N VAL A 178 6.89 6.26 18.33
CA VAL A 178 6.69 4.89 17.86
C VAL A 178 5.89 4.13 18.91
N LEU A 179 4.70 3.70 18.56
CA LEU A 179 3.87 2.81 19.36
C LEU A 179 3.95 1.41 18.77
N SER A 180 4.12 0.39 19.61
CA SER A 180 4.28 -0.98 19.14
C SER A 180 3.74 -1.98 20.15
N PHE A 181 2.81 -2.83 19.70
CA PHE A 181 2.25 -3.92 20.50
C PHE A 181 2.67 -5.27 19.92
N PRO A 182 3.11 -6.24 20.72
CA PRO A 182 3.34 -7.60 20.25
C PRO A 182 2.00 -8.24 19.86
N ILE A 183 2.02 -9.03 18.81
CA ILE A 183 0.89 -9.87 18.44
C ILE A 183 0.90 -11.10 19.34
N SER A 184 -0.22 -11.43 19.99
CA SER A 184 -0.31 -12.58 20.87
C SER A 184 0.02 -13.87 20.11
N GLU A 185 0.55 -14.88 20.81
CA GLU A 185 0.86 -16.17 20.20
C GLU A 185 -0.38 -16.83 19.57
N GLN A 186 -1.55 -16.61 20.16
CA GLN A 186 -2.80 -17.11 19.64
C GLN A 186 -3.15 -16.49 18.29
N GLU A 187 -3.02 -15.17 18.15
CA GLU A 187 -3.26 -14.48 16.88
C GLU A 187 -2.21 -14.85 15.82
N GLN A 188 -0.96 -15.08 16.24
CA GLN A 188 0.09 -15.57 15.33
C GLN A 188 -0.21 -16.97 14.81
N LYS A 189 -0.70 -17.89 15.69
CA LYS A 189 -1.11 -19.24 15.28
C LYS A 189 -2.25 -19.19 14.28
N ILE A 190 -3.25 -18.35 14.54
CA ILE A 190 -4.40 -18.16 13.64
C ILE A 190 -3.91 -17.61 12.29
N ALA A 191 -3.10 -16.56 12.30
CA ALA A 191 -2.54 -16.00 11.06
C ALA A 191 -1.80 -17.06 10.23
N LYS A 192 -0.97 -17.89 10.87
CA LYS A 192 -0.26 -19.00 10.21
C LYS A 192 -1.18 -20.05 9.60
N GLN A 193 -2.29 -20.40 10.29
CA GLN A 193 -3.28 -21.36 9.77
C GLN A 193 -3.90 -20.89 8.44
N PHE A 194 -4.03 -19.58 8.28
CA PHE A 194 -4.56 -18.96 7.05
C PHE A 194 -3.47 -18.53 6.05
N GLY A 195 -2.22 -18.94 6.26
CA GLY A 195 -1.10 -18.66 5.35
C GLY A 195 -0.58 -17.22 5.40
N PHE A 196 -0.81 -16.50 6.52
CA PHE A 196 -0.32 -15.14 6.69
C PHE A 196 0.94 -15.12 7.56
N GLU A 197 1.98 -14.46 7.05
CA GLU A 197 3.13 -14.10 7.86
C GLU A 197 2.80 -12.86 8.69
N SER A 198 2.57 -13.04 9.99
CA SER A 198 2.48 -11.91 10.90
C SER A 198 3.88 -11.40 11.23
N LYS A 199 4.14 -10.11 11.10
CA LYS A 199 5.42 -9.48 11.50
C LYS A 199 5.64 -9.46 13.03
N GLY A 200 4.84 -10.18 13.80
CA GLY A 200 4.95 -10.29 15.25
C GLY A 200 4.57 -9.04 16.04
N ARG A 201 4.30 -7.89 15.43
CA ARG A 201 3.96 -6.64 16.11
C ARG A 201 3.03 -5.76 15.27
N TRP A 202 2.04 -5.15 15.92
CA TRP A 202 1.31 -4.02 15.39
C TRP A 202 2.05 -2.74 15.77
N SER A 203 2.30 -1.84 14.82
CA SER A 203 3.03 -0.61 15.10
C SER A 203 2.50 0.58 14.32
N ALA A 204 2.58 1.75 14.94
CA ALA A 204 2.33 3.03 14.30
C ALA A 204 3.45 4.01 14.63
N LYS A 205 3.70 4.95 13.71
CA LYS A 205 4.72 5.99 13.85
C LYS A 205 4.15 7.35 13.51
N ARG A 206 4.54 8.37 14.27
CA ARG A 206 4.14 9.76 14.03
C ARG A 206 5.27 10.71 14.35
N TYR A 207 5.52 11.65 13.44
CA TYR A 207 6.37 12.81 13.72
C TYR A 207 5.53 13.92 14.36
N VAL A 208 6.12 14.61 15.33
CA VAL A 208 5.53 15.76 16.01
C VAL A 208 6.59 16.82 16.27
N THR A 209 6.25 18.08 16.02
CA THR A 209 7.13 19.22 16.31
C THR A 209 6.70 19.84 17.64
N VAL A 210 7.66 20.03 18.55
CA VAL A 210 7.49 20.76 19.77
C VAL A 210 8.03 22.18 19.54
N PRO A 211 7.17 23.21 19.59
CA PRO A 211 7.60 24.58 19.39
C PRO A 211 8.53 25.08 20.49
N ALA A 212 9.31 26.09 20.17
CA ALA A 212 10.21 26.79 21.10
C ALA A 212 9.44 27.51 22.21
#